data_2abdafe415459202245cb94c38d7ff8f
#
_entry.id   2abdafe415459202245cb94c38d7ff8f
#
_cell.length_a   1.000
_cell.length_b   1.000
_cell.length_c   1.000
_cell.angle_alpha   90.00
_cell.angle_beta   90.00
_cell.angle_gamma   90.00
#
_symmetry.space_group_name_H-M   'P 1'
#
loop_
_entity.id
_entity.type
_entity.pdbx_description
1 polymer ?
#
loop_
_entity_poly.entity_id
_entity_poly.type
_entity_poly.pdbx_seq_one_letter_code
_entity_poly.pdbx_strand_id
1 'polypeptide(L)'
;MRITIVEPYCTGSHAAWAQEYAARSRHEVELLTLPGRNWKWRMHGGAVTLASRFLAAENSPDLILATDMLDLTTFLALTRERSSRLSCALYFHENQLTYPWSPGDPDKALQRDQHYAFINYTSALAADAVLFNSGYHQDAFLGALPGFLNQFPDATEPASVRRIAQKSRVLPLGMDLKKLDRHRCALPAAQGIPLILWNHRWEYDKDPEAFFQALYQLADQGLDFQVAVLGESFGRVPAVFKEARERLGARVVQWGYLESFADYAQWLWRADLLPVTSRQEFFGASVVQALYCDCIALLPDRLSYPEHVPAQAAGCVLYREGEQLADRLGALIRERRGAGLLGGFVGRYDWENLAPVYDSFFERLAAGKNAPVPPVPVY
;
A
#
# COMPACT_ATOMS: atom_id res chain seq x y z
N MET A 1 -8.41 17.20 -19.70
CA MET A 1 -6.94 17.27 -19.90
C MET A 1 -6.38 15.88 -20.15
N ARG A 2 -5.14 15.81 -20.62
CA ARG A 2 -4.43 14.53 -20.80
C ARG A 2 -3.40 14.37 -19.68
N ILE A 3 -3.43 13.23 -19.00
CA ILE A 3 -2.48 12.86 -17.93
C ILE A 3 -1.67 11.66 -18.43
N THR A 4 -0.34 11.73 -18.33
CA THR A 4 0.50 10.55 -18.56
C THR A 4 1.00 10.02 -17.22
N ILE A 5 0.60 8.79 -16.85
CA ILE A 5 1.14 8.07 -15.70
C ILE A 5 2.44 7.38 -16.15
N VAL A 6 3.54 7.66 -15.45
CA VAL A 6 4.85 7.06 -15.71
C VAL A 6 5.19 6.08 -14.59
N GLU A 7 4.98 4.78 -14.85
CA GLU A 7 5.13 3.71 -13.86
C GLU A 7 6.12 2.64 -14.34
N PRO A 8 7.36 2.64 -13.85
CA PRO A 8 8.37 1.67 -14.28
C PRO A 8 8.22 0.28 -13.67
N TYR A 9 7.34 0.11 -12.66
CA TYR A 9 7.15 -1.15 -11.94
C TYR A 9 5.66 -1.55 -11.90
N CYS A 10 5.05 -1.69 -13.09
CA CYS A 10 3.62 -1.92 -13.24
C CYS A 10 3.24 -3.38 -12.95
N THR A 11 2.93 -3.68 -11.67
CA THR A 11 2.45 -4.98 -11.19
C THR A 11 1.68 -4.83 -9.88
N GLY A 12 0.90 -5.81 -9.47
CA GLY A 12 0.18 -5.84 -8.20
C GLY A 12 -0.63 -4.56 -7.95
N SER A 13 -0.47 -3.95 -6.79
CA SER A 13 -1.17 -2.72 -6.40
C SER A 13 -0.84 -1.51 -7.27
N HIS A 14 0.39 -1.39 -7.79
CA HIS A 14 0.78 -0.33 -8.72
C HIS A 14 0.00 -0.41 -10.03
N ALA A 15 -0.09 -1.62 -10.60
CA ALA A 15 -0.85 -1.83 -11.84
C ALA A 15 -2.35 -1.59 -11.64
N ALA A 16 -2.91 -2.13 -10.55
CA ALA A 16 -4.32 -1.94 -10.21
C ALA A 16 -4.67 -0.46 -10.07
N TRP A 17 -3.89 0.28 -9.26
CA TRP A 17 -4.09 1.71 -9.05
C TRP A 17 -4.05 2.51 -10.38
N ALA A 18 -3.03 2.29 -11.21
CA ALA A 18 -2.87 3.03 -12.46
C ALA A 18 -4.00 2.74 -13.45
N GLN A 19 -4.34 1.45 -13.63
CA GLN A 19 -5.38 1.01 -14.56
C GLN A 19 -6.78 1.41 -14.09
N GLU A 20 -7.06 1.27 -12.80
CA GLU A 20 -8.35 1.59 -12.22
C GLU A 20 -8.59 3.10 -12.20
N TYR A 21 -7.57 3.92 -11.92
CA TYR A 21 -7.68 5.38 -12.05
C TYR A 21 -7.91 5.78 -13.52
N ALA A 22 -7.13 5.24 -14.44
CA ALA A 22 -7.30 5.54 -15.86
C ALA A 22 -8.71 5.22 -16.37
N ALA A 23 -9.32 4.15 -15.87
CA ALA A 23 -10.68 3.73 -16.27
C ALA A 23 -11.79 4.61 -15.64
N ARG A 24 -11.51 5.39 -14.58
CA ARG A 24 -12.52 6.13 -13.81
C ARG A 24 -12.34 7.65 -13.82
N SER A 25 -11.17 8.11 -14.23
CA SER A 25 -10.90 9.54 -14.39
C SER A 25 -11.77 10.13 -15.49
N ARG A 26 -12.25 11.36 -15.29
CA ARG A 26 -12.88 12.15 -16.35
C ARG A 26 -11.91 12.67 -17.40
N HIS A 27 -10.62 12.44 -17.17
CA HIS A 27 -9.53 12.86 -18.06
C HIS A 27 -9.09 11.72 -18.96
N GLU A 28 -8.40 12.05 -20.04
CA GLU A 28 -7.68 11.07 -20.84
C GLU A 28 -6.38 10.70 -20.12
N VAL A 29 -6.33 9.48 -19.60
CA VAL A 29 -5.17 8.97 -18.83
C VAL A 29 -4.42 7.94 -19.67
N GLU A 30 -3.18 8.27 -20.03
CA GLU A 30 -2.27 7.39 -20.75
C GLU A 30 -1.31 6.71 -19.78
N LEU A 31 -1.12 5.39 -19.94
CA LEU A 31 -0.22 4.59 -19.11
C LEU A 31 1.09 4.32 -19.84
N LEU A 32 2.16 4.95 -19.38
CA LEU A 32 3.51 4.73 -19.87
C LEU A 32 4.27 3.86 -18.86
N THR A 33 4.28 2.52 -19.12
CA THR A 33 4.65 1.53 -18.12
C THR A 33 5.73 0.56 -18.56
N LEU A 34 6.38 -0.08 -17.58
CA LEU A 34 7.23 -1.25 -17.75
C LEU A 34 6.74 -2.40 -16.85
N PRO A 35 6.99 -3.68 -17.23
CA PRO A 35 6.62 -4.81 -16.37
C PRO A 35 7.27 -4.75 -14.98
N GLY A 36 6.52 -5.14 -13.95
CA GLY A 36 6.94 -5.14 -12.55
C GLY A 36 7.88 -6.28 -12.21
N ARG A 37 9.15 -6.16 -12.60
CA ARG A 37 10.23 -7.10 -12.29
C ARG A 37 11.56 -6.37 -12.18
N ASN A 38 12.50 -6.93 -11.41
CA ASN A 38 13.83 -6.33 -11.21
C ASN A 38 13.74 -4.87 -10.71
N TRP A 39 13.03 -4.65 -9.61
CA TRP A 39 12.68 -3.33 -9.09
C TRP A 39 13.89 -2.37 -8.98
N LYS A 40 15.04 -2.87 -8.51
CA LYS A 40 16.28 -2.11 -8.41
C LYS A 40 16.71 -1.51 -9.76
N TRP A 41 16.63 -2.34 -10.83
CA TRP A 41 16.91 -1.86 -12.18
C TRP A 41 15.83 -0.91 -12.70
N ARG A 42 14.56 -1.10 -12.31
CA ARG A 42 13.49 -0.16 -12.69
C ARG A 42 13.72 1.23 -12.13
N MET A 43 14.16 1.35 -10.89
CA MET A 43 14.47 2.64 -10.29
C MET A 43 15.60 3.38 -10.99
N HIS A 44 16.56 2.69 -11.60
CA HIS A 44 17.63 3.32 -12.39
C HIS A 44 17.31 3.41 -13.89
N GLY A 45 17.27 2.26 -14.55
CA GLY A 45 17.16 2.17 -16.00
C GLY A 45 15.76 2.43 -16.56
N GLY A 46 14.73 2.34 -15.72
CA GLY A 46 13.35 2.58 -16.13
C GLY A 46 13.13 3.95 -16.71
N ALA A 47 13.73 4.98 -16.12
CA ALA A 47 13.65 6.36 -16.57
C ALA A 47 14.15 6.54 -18.01
N VAL A 48 15.27 5.91 -18.36
CA VAL A 48 15.84 5.99 -19.72
C VAL A 48 14.90 5.40 -20.76
N THR A 49 14.39 4.20 -20.49
CA THR A 49 13.47 3.51 -21.41
C THR A 49 12.15 4.28 -21.58
N LEU A 50 11.57 4.75 -20.46
CA LEU A 50 10.29 5.47 -20.50
C LEU A 50 10.45 6.87 -21.10
N ALA A 51 11.59 7.55 -20.91
CA ALA A 51 11.90 8.82 -21.58
C ALA A 51 11.93 8.65 -23.11
N SER A 52 12.57 7.60 -23.61
CA SER A 52 12.59 7.33 -25.06
C SER A 52 11.18 7.10 -25.62
N ARG A 53 10.33 6.35 -24.91
CA ARG A 53 8.94 6.12 -25.32
C ARG A 53 8.11 7.40 -25.23
N PHE A 54 8.30 8.22 -24.19
CA PHE A 54 7.61 9.50 -24.02
C PHE A 54 7.93 10.47 -25.16
N LEU A 55 9.20 10.53 -25.59
CA LEU A 55 9.63 11.38 -26.70
C LEU A 55 9.08 10.89 -28.05
N ALA A 56 8.89 9.58 -28.22
CA ALA A 56 8.33 8.98 -29.42
C ALA A 56 6.79 9.07 -29.50
N ALA A 57 6.09 9.38 -28.41
CA ALA A 57 4.65 9.52 -28.39
C ALA A 57 4.20 10.76 -29.20
N GLU A 58 3.13 10.64 -29.98
CA GLU A 58 2.61 11.74 -30.80
C GLU A 58 1.97 12.85 -29.96
N ASN A 59 1.26 12.45 -28.90
CA ASN A 59 0.50 13.37 -28.06
C ASN A 59 1.34 13.90 -26.90
N SER A 60 1.17 15.17 -26.57
CA SER A 60 1.74 15.77 -25.35
C SER A 60 0.70 15.80 -24.24
N PRO A 61 1.05 15.37 -23.00
CA PRO A 61 0.16 15.51 -21.86
C PRO A 61 0.09 16.97 -21.37
N ASP A 62 -0.92 17.25 -20.55
CA ASP A 62 -1.03 18.47 -19.75
C ASP A 62 -0.34 18.31 -18.38
N LEU A 63 -0.18 17.05 -17.92
CA LEU A 63 0.40 16.70 -16.63
C LEU A 63 1.11 15.34 -16.70
N ILE A 64 2.26 15.25 -16.03
CA ILE A 64 2.98 14.00 -15.76
C ILE A 64 2.67 13.57 -14.33
N LEU A 65 2.20 12.31 -14.16
CA LEU A 65 2.04 11.66 -12.87
C LEU A 65 3.05 10.50 -12.78
N ALA A 66 4.15 10.75 -12.12
CA ALA A 66 5.21 9.75 -11.90
C ALA A 66 4.98 8.99 -10.60
N THR A 67 5.51 7.76 -10.50
CA THR A 67 5.52 6.98 -9.26
C THR A 67 6.91 6.92 -8.62
N ASP A 68 6.98 6.53 -7.36
CA ASP A 68 8.19 6.45 -6.54
C ASP A 68 9.28 5.51 -7.10
N MET A 69 8.89 4.56 -7.95
CA MET A 69 9.80 3.63 -8.60
C MET A 69 10.55 4.23 -9.80
N LEU A 70 10.29 5.50 -10.15
CA LEU A 70 10.93 6.23 -11.23
C LEU A 70 12.04 7.15 -10.70
N ASP A 71 13.24 7.12 -11.32
CA ASP A 71 14.16 8.26 -11.25
C ASP A 71 13.57 9.41 -12.06
N LEU A 72 12.74 10.23 -11.40
CA LEU A 72 12.08 11.35 -12.04
C LEU A 72 13.08 12.40 -12.53
N THR A 73 14.20 12.61 -11.84
CA THR A 73 15.23 13.58 -12.23
C THR A 73 15.85 13.21 -13.56
N THR A 74 16.23 11.95 -13.74
CA THR A 74 16.75 11.42 -15.01
C THR A 74 15.68 11.50 -16.11
N PHE A 75 14.43 11.12 -15.80
CA PHE A 75 13.33 11.19 -16.78
C PHE A 75 13.12 12.63 -17.28
N LEU A 76 13.00 13.59 -16.38
CA LEU A 76 12.79 15.00 -16.73
C LEU A 76 13.98 15.60 -17.51
N ALA A 77 15.21 15.24 -17.14
CA ALA A 77 16.41 15.68 -17.85
C ALA A 77 16.44 15.19 -19.31
N LEU A 78 16.09 13.91 -19.53
CA LEU A 78 16.08 13.29 -20.86
C LEU A 78 14.90 13.77 -21.73
N THR A 79 13.80 14.17 -21.10
CA THR A 79 12.58 14.61 -21.80
C THR A 79 12.38 16.13 -21.81
N ARG A 80 13.36 16.90 -21.35
CA ARG A 80 13.24 18.35 -21.08
C ARG A 80 12.63 19.18 -22.22
N GLU A 81 12.87 18.81 -23.48
CA GLU A 81 12.32 19.48 -24.64
C GLU A 81 10.78 19.46 -24.67
N ARG A 82 10.18 18.37 -24.13
CA ARG A 82 8.72 18.19 -24.05
C ARG A 82 8.16 18.41 -22.66
N SER A 83 8.94 18.12 -21.61
CA SER A 83 8.47 18.14 -20.21
C SER A 83 8.66 19.47 -19.49
N SER A 84 9.52 20.37 -19.98
CA SER A 84 9.94 21.59 -19.25
C SER A 84 8.82 22.56 -18.87
N ARG A 85 7.65 22.47 -19.50
CA ARG A 85 6.48 23.33 -19.22
C ARG A 85 5.32 22.55 -18.60
N LEU A 86 5.49 21.25 -18.36
CA LEU A 86 4.45 20.39 -17.82
C LEU A 86 4.54 20.37 -16.31
N SER A 87 3.40 20.44 -15.64
CA SER A 87 3.34 20.13 -14.21
C SER A 87 3.60 18.65 -13.97
N CYS A 88 4.34 18.34 -12.92
CA CYS A 88 4.73 16.98 -12.58
C CYS A 88 4.36 16.67 -11.14
N ALA A 89 3.53 15.63 -10.92
CA ALA A 89 3.26 15.05 -9.62
C ALA A 89 4.05 13.74 -9.43
N LEU A 90 4.52 13.51 -8.22
CA LEU A 90 5.14 12.25 -7.81
C LEU A 90 4.25 11.57 -6.77
N TYR A 91 3.77 10.35 -7.06
CA TYR A 91 2.96 9.55 -6.15
C TYR A 91 3.78 8.43 -5.53
N PHE A 92 3.81 8.39 -4.21
CA PHE A 92 4.50 7.37 -3.43
C PHE A 92 3.54 6.24 -3.04
N HIS A 93 3.75 5.05 -3.60
CA HIS A 93 3.18 3.79 -3.15
C HIS A 93 3.97 3.23 -1.97
N GLU A 94 5.30 3.32 -2.06
CA GLU A 94 6.28 2.99 -1.03
C GLU A 94 7.45 3.99 -1.11
N ASN A 95 8.40 3.92 -0.17
CA ASN A 95 9.63 4.69 -0.27
C ASN A 95 10.82 3.86 0.20
N GLN A 96 11.95 4.01 -0.46
CA GLN A 96 13.16 3.25 -0.15
C GLN A 96 13.99 3.88 0.98
N LEU A 97 13.54 5.00 1.55
CA LEU A 97 14.18 5.65 2.68
C LEU A 97 13.84 4.95 4.01
N THR A 98 12.59 4.49 4.15
CA THR A 98 12.09 3.88 5.39
C THR A 98 11.61 2.44 5.23
N TYR A 99 11.56 1.91 4.00
CA TYR A 99 11.24 0.49 3.78
C TYR A 99 12.36 -0.40 4.34
N PRO A 100 12.05 -1.39 5.19
CA PRO A 100 13.07 -2.26 5.76
C PRO A 100 13.71 -3.15 4.68
N TRP A 101 15.02 -3.24 4.71
CA TRP A 101 15.76 -4.12 3.81
C TRP A 101 15.47 -5.60 4.10
N SER A 102 15.30 -6.37 3.05
CA SER A 102 15.15 -7.82 3.18
C SER A 102 16.38 -8.43 3.86
N PRO A 103 16.20 -9.33 4.82
CA PRO A 103 17.30 -10.07 5.42
C PRO A 103 18.11 -10.81 4.34
N GLY A 104 19.39 -10.50 4.24
CA GLY A 104 20.29 -11.10 3.24
C GLY A 104 20.33 -10.38 1.88
N ASP A 105 19.75 -9.20 1.74
CA ASP A 105 19.98 -8.38 0.54
C ASP A 105 21.43 -7.93 0.46
N PRO A 106 22.15 -8.21 -0.66
CA PRO A 106 23.57 -7.92 -0.78
C PRO A 106 23.90 -6.43 -0.82
N ASP A 107 22.97 -5.56 -1.20
CA ASP A 107 23.23 -4.13 -1.38
C ASP A 107 23.61 -3.45 -0.07
N LYS A 108 23.03 -3.89 1.06
CA LYS A 108 23.41 -3.38 2.37
C LYS A 108 24.87 -3.68 2.73
N ALA A 109 25.31 -4.91 2.48
CA ALA A 109 26.70 -5.30 2.70
C ALA A 109 27.68 -4.60 1.74
N LEU A 110 27.22 -4.25 0.54
CA LEU A 110 27.97 -3.53 -0.49
C LEU A 110 27.87 -2.00 -0.39
N GLN A 111 27.19 -1.48 0.64
CA GLN A 111 26.95 -0.04 0.84
C GLN A 111 26.26 0.62 -0.38
N ARG A 112 25.32 -0.08 -1.00
CA ARG A 112 24.53 0.38 -2.16
C ARG A 112 23.09 0.70 -1.81
N ASP A 113 22.70 0.53 -0.57
CA ASP A 113 21.35 0.69 -0.06
C ASP A 113 20.85 2.15 -0.11
N GLN A 114 21.74 3.13 -0.07
CA GLN A 114 21.36 4.54 -0.06
C GLN A 114 20.96 5.11 -1.44
N HIS A 115 21.30 4.44 -2.54
CA HIS A 115 21.03 4.92 -3.89
C HIS A 115 19.52 5.09 -4.17
N TYR A 116 18.71 4.13 -3.74
CA TYR A 116 17.27 4.15 -3.98
C TYR A 116 16.57 5.21 -3.14
N ALA A 117 17.01 5.38 -1.89
CA ALA A 117 16.57 6.46 -1.03
C ALA A 117 16.91 7.84 -1.62
N PHE A 118 18.11 7.98 -2.22
CA PHE A 118 18.54 9.22 -2.89
C PHE A 118 17.69 9.51 -4.13
N ILE A 119 17.32 8.48 -4.93
CA ILE A 119 16.39 8.64 -6.06
C ILE A 119 15.04 9.15 -5.58
N ASN A 120 14.47 8.58 -4.51
CA ASN A 120 13.20 9.06 -3.95
C ASN A 120 13.31 10.52 -3.47
N TYR A 121 14.39 10.88 -2.77
CA TYR A 121 14.63 12.24 -2.30
C TYR A 121 14.72 13.25 -3.47
N THR A 122 15.56 12.98 -4.46
CA THR A 122 15.76 13.89 -5.59
C THR A 122 14.53 13.98 -6.49
N SER A 123 13.82 12.88 -6.70
CA SER A 123 12.54 12.84 -7.40
C SER A 123 11.48 13.69 -6.68
N ALA A 124 11.37 13.55 -5.34
CA ALA A 124 10.49 14.38 -4.54
C ALA A 124 10.87 15.87 -4.62
N LEU A 125 12.16 16.20 -4.70
CA LEU A 125 12.62 17.56 -4.83
C LEU A 125 12.31 18.15 -6.21
N ALA A 126 12.37 17.35 -7.28
CA ALA A 126 12.13 17.77 -8.65
C ALA A 126 10.64 17.94 -9.01
N ALA A 127 9.74 17.17 -8.42
CA ALA A 127 8.31 17.24 -8.69
C ALA A 127 7.69 18.57 -8.23
N ASP A 128 6.58 19.01 -8.86
CA ASP A 128 5.78 20.16 -8.42
C ASP A 128 4.87 19.83 -7.24
N ALA A 129 4.39 18.60 -7.17
CA ALA A 129 3.63 18.06 -6.03
C ALA A 129 4.13 16.66 -5.67
N VAL A 130 4.16 16.35 -4.37
CA VAL A 130 4.53 15.06 -3.83
C VAL A 130 3.33 14.48 -3.08
N LEU A 131 2.89 13.29 -3.48
CA LEU A 131 1.68 12.67 -3.00
C LEU A 131 2.00 11.37 -2.28
N PHE A 132 1.43 11.20 -1.10
CA PHE A 132 1.58 10.00 -0.28
C PHE A 132 0.24 9.31 -0.10
N ASN A 133 0.24 7.99 -0.08
CA ASN A 133 -0.97 7.19 0.09
C ASN A 133 -1.56 7.25 1.52
N SER A 134 -0.79 7.69 2.52
CA SER A 134 -1.25 7.87 3.90
C SER A 134 -0.50 9.01 4.61
N GLY A 135 -1.04 9.50 5.71
CA GLY A 135 -0.37 10.46 6.60
C GLY A 135 0.87 9.86 7.23
N TYR A 136 0.76 8.62 7.70
CA TYR A 136 1.92 7.87 8.20
C TYR A 136 3.07 7.82 7.18
N HIS A 137 2.77 7.52 5.92
CA HIS A 137 3.79 7.45 4.89
C HIS A 137 4.48 8.81 4.66
N GLN A 138 3.69 9.89 4.60
CA GLN A 138 4.22 11.25 4.51
C GLN A 138 5.13 11.58 5.69
N ASP A 139 4.69 11.32 6.92
CA ASP A 139 5.43 11.62 8.14
C ASP A 139 6.71 10.78 8.25
N ALA A 140 6.64 9.48 7.91
CA ALA A 140 7.78 8.59 7.88
C ALA A 140 8.87 9.06 6.91
N PHE A 141 8.48 9.42 5.67
CA PHE A 141 9.41 9.90 4.65
C PHE A 141 10.05 11.24 5.06
N LEU A 142 9.24 12.22 5.40
CA LEU A 142 9.73 13.57 5.76
C LEU A 142 10.57 13.54 7.05
N GLY A 143 10.16 12.73 8.03
CA GLY A 143 10.89 12.58 9.30
C GLY A 143 12.24 11.89 9.16
N ALA A 144 12.40 10.99 8.18
CA ALA A 144 13.66 10.28 7.94
C ALA A 144 14.67 11.10 7.11
N LEU A 145 14.22 12.07 6.29
CA LEU A 145 15.10 12.85 5.41
C LEU A 145 16.24 13.56 6.12
N PRO A 146 16.06 14.25 7.27
CA PRO A 146 17.19 14.92 7.96
C PRO A 146 18.29 13.94 8.36
N GLY A 147 17.92 12.78 8.93
CA GLY A 147 18.87 11.75 9.31
C GLY A 147 19.60 11.13 8.10
N PHE A 148 18.89 10.95 7.00
CA PHE A 148 19.46 10.47 5.73
C PHE A 148 20.48 11.47 5.17
N LEU A 149 20.13 12.74 5.07
CA LEU A 149 21.02 13.78 4.52
C LEU A 149 22.27 13.99 5.36
N ASN A 150 22.16 13.88 6.69
CA ASN A 150 23.29 14.02 7.63
C ASN A 150 24.34 12.88 7.52
N GLN A 151 24.07 11.83 6.73
CA GLN A 151 25.07 10.77 6.47
C GLN A 151 26.09 11.19 5.41
N PHE A 152 25.82 12.25 4.63
CA PHE A 152 26.73 12.76 3.63
C PHE A 152 27.73 13.74 4.26
N PRO A 153 28.97 13.84 3.70
CA PRO A 153 30.05 14.53 4.40
C PRO A 153 29.89 16.05 4.44
N ASP A 154 29.22 16.63 3.46
CA ASP A 154 29.00 18.09 3.33
C ASP A 154 27.80 18.40 2.41
N ALA A 155 27.48 19.68 2.25
CA ALA A 155 26.45 20.16 1.32
C ALA A 155 25.11 19.42 1.43
N THR A 156 24.66 19.12 2.64
CA THR A 156 23.49 18.26 2.95
C THR A 156 22.14 18.93 2.66
N GLU A 157 22.14 20.21 2.29
CA GLU A 157 20.94 20.97 1.86
C GLU A 157 19.70 20.79 2.76
N PRO A 158 19.76 21.04 4.08
CA PRO A 158 18.65 20.78 4.99
C PRO A 158 17.37 21.58 4.65
N ALA A 159 17.51 22.72 3.95
CA ALA A 159 16.37 23.50 3.48
C ALA A 159 15.53 22.78 2.44
N SER A 160 16.08 21.77 1.75
CA SER A 160 15.39 20.96 0.75
C SER A 160 14.24 20.15 1.37
N VAL A 161 14.39 19.67 2.61
CA VAL A 161 13.35 18.94 3.35
C VAL A 161 12.10 19.81 3.51
N ARG A 162 12.28 21.08 3.87
CA ARG A 162 11.16 22.04 3.99
C ARG A 162 10.48 22.27 2.65
N ARG A 163 11.27 22.38 1.56
CA ARG A 163 10.74 22.55 0.20
C ARG A 163 9.88 21.35 -0.22
N ILE A 164 10.31 20.12 0.10
CA ILE A 164 9.53 18.92 -0.16
C ILE A 164 8.25 18.94 0.67
N ALA A 165 8.34 19.20 1.99
CA ALA A 165 7.20 19.22 2.88
C ALA A 165 6.10 20.22 2.45
N GLN A 166 6.48 21.39 1.95
CA GLN A 166 5.52 22.41 1.49
C GLN A 166 4.64 21.96 0.34
N LYS A 167 5.12 21.07 -0.51
CA LYS A 167 4.39 20.54 -1.68
C LYS A 167 3.91 19.08 -1.48
N SER A 168 4.15 18.50 -0.30
CA SER A 168 3.68 17.17 0.08
C SER A 168 2.22 17.20 0.50
N ARG A 169 1.45 16.22 0.04
CA ARG A 169 0.03 16.03 0.38
C ARG A 169 -0.30 14.56 0.53
N VAL A 170 -1.28 14.26 1.36
CA VAL A 170 -1.87 12.91 1.43
C VAL A 170 -2.96 12.82 0.38
N LEU A 171 -2.84 11.83 -0.49
CA LEU A 171 -3.85 11.45 -1.48
C LEU A 171 -4.00 9.93 -1.37
N PRO A 172 -5.01 9.42 -0.65
CA PRO A 172 -5.14 8.01 -0.34
C PRO A 172 -5.18 7.13 -1.59
N LEU A 173 -4.74 5.88 -1.44
CA LEU A 173 -4.78 4.88 -2.51
C LEU A 173 -6.24 4.56 -2.87
N GLY A 174 -6.62 4.82 -4.12
CA GLY A 174 -7.92 4.41 -4.63
C GLY A 174 -7.94 2.93 -4.98
N MET A 175 -9.10 2.30 -4.77
CA MET A 175 -9.34 0.88 -5.04
C MET A 175 -10.74 0.65 -5.59
N ASP A 176 -10.92 -0.37 -6.42
CA ASP A 176 -12.24 -0.84 -6.84
C ASP A 176 -12.85 -1.75 -5.76
N LEU A 177 -13.31 -1.16 -4.67
CA LEU A 177 -13.91 -1.92 -3.57
C LEU A 177 -15.26 -2.51 -3.96
N LYS A 178 -16.06 -1.81 -4.74
CA LYS A 178 -17.37 -2.28 -5.22
C LYS A 178 -17.28 -3.51 -6.11
N LYS A 179 -16.12 -3.78 -6.69
CA LYS A 179 -15.89 -5.04 -7.40
C LYS A 179 -16.06 -6.26 -6.49
N LEU A 180 -15.77 -6.12 -5.20
CA LEU A 180 -15.94 -7.18 -4.20
C LEU A 180 -17.42 -7.54 -4.00
N ASP A 181 -18.35 -6.59 -4.10
CA ASP A 181 -19.79 -6.80 -3.90
C ASP A 181 -20.38 -7.84 -4.85
N ARG A 182 -19.85 -7.92 -6.08
CA ARG A 182 -20.29 -8.88 -7.09
C ARG A 182 -20.07 -10.34 -6.69
N HIS A 183 -19.19 -10.56 -5.69
CA HIS A 183 -18.81 -11.88 -5.21
C HIS A 183 -19.28 -12.12 -3.78
N ARG A 184 -20.15 -11.24 -3.24
CA ARG A 184 -20.79 -11.42 -1.94
C ARG A 184 -21.74 -12.62 -2.04
N CYS A 185 -21.27 -13.77 -1.62
CA CYS A 185 -22.10 -14.96 -1.52
C CYS A 185 -22.78 -15.00 -0.15
N ALA A 186 -24.05 -15.35 -0.12
CA ALA A 186 -24.72 -15.81 1.10
C ALA A 186 -24.24 -17.23 1.45
N LEU A 187 -22.93 -17.37 1.69
CA LEU A 187 -22.42 -18.62 2.23
C LEU A 187 -22.72 -18.63 3.72
N PRO A 188 -23.37 -19.67 4.23
CA PRO A 188 -23.55 -19.79 5.68
C PRO A 188 -22.16 -19.79 6.33
N ALA A 189 -21.98 -18.93 7.33
CA ALA A 189 -20.87 -19.07 8.27
C ALA A 189 -20.79 -20.55 8.65
N ALA A 190 -19.63 -21.18 8.46
CA ALA A 190 -19.48 -22.61 8.70
C ALA A 190 -19.84 -22.89 10.16
N GLN A 191 -21.08 -23.33 10.41
CA GLN A 191 -21.62 -23.85 11.68
C GLN A 191 -21.13 -23.15 12.96
N GLY A 192 -20.90 -21.82 12.92
CA GLY A 192 -20.53 -21.06 14.10
C GLY A 192 -19.05 -21.14 14.51
N ILE A 193 -18.17 -21.75 13.71
CA ILE A 193 -16.71 -21.72 13.95
C ILE A 193 -16.14 -20.49 13.22
N PRO A 194 -15.49 -19.54 13.92
CA PRO A 194 -14.98 -18.33 13.29
C PRO A 194 -13.82 -18.63 12.34
N LEU A 195 -13.82 -17.94 11.19
CA LEU A 195 -12.76 -18.00 10.17
C LEU A 195 -11.80 -16.83 10.36
N ILE A 196 -10.55 -17.13 10.68
CA ILE A 196 -9.46 -16.17 10.79
C ILE A 196 -8.76 -16.05 9.43
N LEU A 197 -8.50 -14.82 8.99
CA LEU A 197 -7.91 -14.53 7.70
C LEU A 197 -6.48 -14.03 7.84
N TRP A 198 -5.60 -14.54 6.98
CA TRP A 198 -4.35 -13.93 6.59
C TRP A 198 -4.42 -13.63 5.08
N ASN A 199 -4.33 -12.37 4.68
CA ASN A 199 -4.38 -11.96 3.27
C ASN A 199 -3.20 -11.06 2.85
N HIS A 200 -2.06 -11.26 3.50
CA HIS A 200 -0.80 -10.58 3.20
C HIS A 200 0.13 -11.46 2.38
N ARG A 201 1.11 -10.83 1.69
CA ARG A 201 2.25 -11.55 1.10
C ARG A 201 2.97 -12.35 2.19
N TRP A 202 3.58 -13.45 1.78
CA TRP A 202 4.32 -14.32 2.70
C TRP A 202 5.76 -13.81 2.86
N GLU A 203 5.88 -12.69 3.53
CA GLU A 203 7.15 -11.99 3.73
C GLU A 203 7.38 -11.65 5.19
N TYR A 204 8.66 -11.45 5.55
CA TYR A 204 9.11 -11.20 6.92
C TYR A 204 8.53 -9.91 7.53
N ASP A 205 8.26 -8.90 6.71
CA ASP A 205 7.73 -7.60 7.13
C ASP A 205 6.26 -7.66 7.59
N LYS A 206 5.56 -8.76 7.30
CA LYS A 206 4.21 -9.04 7.77
C LYS A 206 4.17 -9.76 9.12
N ASP A 207 5.34 -10.15 9.66
CA ASP A 207 5.50 -10.84 10.96
C ASP A 207 4.61 -12.07 11.09
N PRO A 208 4.75 -13.05 10.18
CA PRO A 208 3.94 -14.27 10.21
C PRO A 208 4.20 -15.10 11.48
N GLU A 209 5.37 -14.96 12.09
CA GLU A 209 5.73 -15.59 13.36
C GLU A 209 4.76 -15.19 14.46
N ALA A 210 4.52 -13.89 14.64
CA ALA A 210 3.61 -13.37 15.67
C ALA A 210 2.16 -13.80 15.39
N PHE A 211 1.73 -13.83 14.13
CA PHE A 211 0.41 -14.30 13.73
C PHE A 211 0.20 -15.76 14.07
N PHE A 212 1.08 -16.64 13.64
CA PHE A 212 0.93 -18.07 13.90
C PHE A 212 1.10 -18.42 15.39
N GLN A 213 1.99 -17.73 16.09
CA GLN A 213 2.14 -17.91 17.54
C GLN A 213 0.84 -17.59 18.29
N ALA A 214 0.12 -16.53 17.89
CA ALA A 214 -1.20 -16.25 18.48
C ALA A 214 -2.20 -17.37 18.21
N LEU A 215 -2.24 -17.91 16.97
CA LEU A 215 -3.12 -19.05 16.66
C LEU A 215 -2.77 -20.33 17.43
N TYR A 216 -1.50 -20.58 17.68
CA TYR A 216 -1.08 -21.71 18.50
C TYR A 216 -1.59 -21.57 19.94
N GLN A 217 -1.46 -20.37 20.53
CA GLN A 217 -1.97 -20.11 21.87
C GLN A 217 -3.50 -20.30 21.96
N LEU A 218 -4.25 -19.89 20.93
CA LEU A 218 -5.70 -20.14 20.87
C LEU A 218 -6.03 -21.63 20.80
N ALA A 219 -5.29 -22.39 19.99
CA ALA A 219 -5.46 -23.83 19.86
C ALA A 219 -5.13 -24.56 21.18
N ASP A 220 -4.05 -24.16 21.86
CA ASP A 220 -3.64 -24.69 23.16
C ASP A 220 -4.67 -24.37 24.29
N GLN A 221 -5.40 -23.24 24.16
CA GLN A 221 -6.54 -22.88 25.01
C GLN A 221 -7.83 -23.64 24.68
N GLY A 222 -7.82 -24.52 23.67
CA GLY A 222 -8.98 -25.32 23.25
C GLY A 222 -10.05 -24.51 22.50
N LEU A 223 -9.72 -23.34 21.95
CA LEU A 223 -10.67 -22.56 21.16
C LEU A 223 -10.82 -23.13 19.74
N ASP A 224 -12.07 -23.19 19.29
CA ASP A 224 -12.38 -23.61 17.92
C ASP A 224 -12.32 -22.41 16.97
N PHE A 225 -11.53 -22.56 15.91
CA PHE A 225 -11.42 -21.62 14.80
C PHE A 225 -10.96 -22.35 13.54
N GLN A 226 -11.22 -21.74 12.40
CA GLN A 226 -10.63 -22.06 11.10
C GLN A 226 -9.69 -20.95 10.68
N VAL A 227 -8.74 -21.25 9.80
CA VAL A 227 -7.82 -20.24 9.24
C VAL A 227 -7.69 -20.39 7.73
N ALA A 228 -7.84 -19.26 7.01
CA ALA A 228 -7.50 -19.12 5.62
C ALA A 228 -6.23 -18.29 5.51
N VAL A 229 -5.17 -18.89 4.96
CA VAL A 229 -3.88 -18.23 4.73
C VAL A 229 -3.73 -18.00 3.24
N LEU A 230 -4.07 -16.78 2.83
CA LEU A 230 -3.98 -16.32 1.45
C LEU A 230 -2.66 -15.56 1.24
N GLY A 231 -2.39 -15.18 0.00
CA GLY A 231 -1.27 -14.30 -0.33
C GLY A 231 -0.21 -14.96 -1.19
N GLU A 232 0.48 -14.10 -1.91
CA GLU A 232 1.56 -14.48 -2.82
C GLU A 232 2.87 -14.69 -2.07
N SER A 233 3.67 -15.62 -2.54
CA SER A 233 5.02 -15.87 -2.03
C SER A 233 6.04 -15.56 -3.12
N PHE A 234 7.03 -14.73 -2.80
CA PHE A 234 8.12 -14.38 -3.70
C PHE A 234 9.43 -15.00 -3.20
N GLY A 235 10.09 -15.78 -4.06
CA GLY A 235 11.38 -16.35 -3.74
C GLY A 235 11.36 -17.37 -2.60
N ARG A 236 11.99 -17.06 -1.47
CA ARG A 236 12.10 -17.98 -0.33
C ARG A 236 10.96 -17.77 0.65
N VAL A 237 10.05 -18.74 0.72
CA VAL A 237 8.97 -18.76 1.72
C VAL A 237 9.57 -18.87 3.13
N PRO A 238 9.18 -18.01 4.11
CA PRO A 238 9.59 -18.17 5.49
C PRO A 238 9.19 -19.55 6.05
N ALA A 239 10.12 -20.18 6.79
CA ALA A 239 9.94 -21.55 7.29
C ALA A 239 8.68 -21.71 8.19
N VAL A 240 8.30 -20.65 8.87
CA VAL A 240 7.13 -20.60 9.76
C VAL A 240 5.82 -20.99 9.06
N PHE A 241 5.67 -20.70 7.76
CA PHE A 241 4.47 -21.12 7.03
C PHE A 241 4.36 -22.65 6.92
N LYS A 242 5.46 -23.35 6.66
CA LYS A 242 5.45 -24.81 6.59
C LYS A 242 5.11 -25.41 7.95
N GLU A 243 5.75 -24.95 9.01
CA GLU A 243 5.50 -25.38 10.39
C GLU A 243 4.04 -25.13 10.77
N ALA A 244 3.50 -23.95 10.45
CA ALA A 244 2.14 -23.57 10.77
C ALA A 244 1.10 -24.48 10.09
N ARG A 245 1.31 -24.81 8.81
CA ARG A 245 0.42 -25.73 8.10
C ARG A 245 0.35 -27.10 8.75
N GLU A 246 1.51 -27.63 9.17
CA GLU A 246 1.61 -28.92 9.86
C GLU A 246 0.95 -28.86 11.26
N ARG A 247 1.24 -27.82 12.05
CA ARG A 247 0.78 -27.69 13.43
C ARG A 247 -0.72 -27.37 13.54
N LEU A 248 -1.26 -26.53 12.67
CA LEU A 248 -2.68 -26.16 12.67
C LEU A 248 -3.57 -27.26 12.04
N GLY A 249 -3.01 -28.08 11.14
CA GLY A 249 -3.66 -29.27 10.59
C GLY A 249 -5.05 -28.97 10.00
N ALA A 250 -6.08 -29.66 10.52
CA ALA A 250 -7.47 -29.56 10.04
C ALA A 250 -8.12 -28.16 10.22
N ARG A 251 -7.52 -27.28 11.01
CA ARG A 251 -8.00 -25.90 11.16
C ARG A 251 -7.71 -25.06 9.90
N VAL A 252 -6.75 -25.46 9.07
CA VAL A 252 -6.40 -24.78 7.82
C VAL A 252 -7.38 -25.18 6.72
N VAL A 253 -8.22 -24.24 6.31
CA VAL A 253 -9.26 -24.46 5.28
C VAL A 253 -8.90 -23.93 3.91
N GLN A 254 -7.94 -23.00 3.83
CA GLN A 254 -7.36 -22.49 2.59
C GLN A 254 -5.90 -22.13 2.82
N TRP A 255 -5.05 -22.41 1.80
CA TRP A 255 -3.62 -22.18 1.87
C TRP A 255 -3.02 -21.79 0.52
N GLY A 256 -2.40 -20.61 0.46
CA GLY A 256 -1.66 -20.13 -0.70
C GLY A 256 -2.39 -19.07 -1.51
N TYR A 257 -1.74 -18.65 -2.57
CA TYR A 257 -2.22 -17.64 -3.50
C TYR A 257 -3.44 -18.13 -4.29
N LEU A 258 -4.38 -17.22 -4.53
CA LEU A 258 -5.57 -17.46 -5.35
C LEU A 258 -5.43 -16.64 -6.64
N GLU A 259 -5.37 -17.32 -7.78
CA GLU A 259 -5.28 -16.65 -9.09
C GLU A 259 -6.59 -15.95 -9.47
N SER A 260 -7.72 -16.52 -9.05
CA SER A 260 -9.05 -15.96 -9.30
C SER A 260 -9.39 -14.87 -8.31
N PHE A 261 -9.64 -13.65 -8.80
CA PHE A 261 -10.16 -12.56 -7.97
C PHE A 261 -11.52 -12.92 -7.33
N ALA A 262 -12.37 -13.66 -8.04
CA ALA A 262 -13.65 -14.10 -7.51
C ALA A 262 -13.49 -14.97 -6.27
N ASP A 263 -12.56 -15.94 -6.32
CA ASP A 263 -12.27 -16.81 -5.19
C ASP A 263 -11.66 -16.03 -4.01
N TYR A 264 -10.74 -15.11 -4.30
CA TYR A 264 -10.17 -14.20 -3.28
C TYR A 264 -11.28 -13.38 -2.59
N ALA A 265 -12.17 -12.76 -3.37
CA ALA A 265 -13.27 -11.97 -2.84
C ALA A 265 -14.24 -12.80 -2.00
N GLN A 266 -14.54 -14.05 -2.42
CA GLN A 266 -15.38 -14.96 -1.62
C GLN A 266 -14.74 -15.27 -0.27
N TRP A 267 -13.42 -15.47 -0.20
CA TRP A 267 -12.73 -15.69 1.07
C TRP A 267 -12.76 -14.46 1.96
N LEU A 268 -12.66 -13.25 1.41
CA LEU A 268 -12.82 -12.01 2.17
C LEU A 268 -14.22 -11.91 2.81
N TRP A 269 -15.27 -12.18 2.02
CA TRP A 269 -16.65 -12.15 2.52
C TRP A 269 -16.99 -13.27 3.53
N ARG A 270 -16.22 -14.36 3.53
CA ARG A 270 -16.38 -15.47 4.49
C ARG A 270 -15.62 -15.26 5.77
N ALA A 271 -14.60 -14.41 5.76
CA ALA A 271 -13.73 -14.22 6.90
C ALA A 271 -14.43 -13.45 8.03
N ASP A 272 -14.35 -13.94 9.23
CA ASP A 272 -14.89 -13.28 10.42
C ASP A 272 -13.87 -12.34 11.05
N LEU A 273 -12.59 -12.75 11.13
CA LEU A 273 -11.55 -12.08 11.91
C LEU A 273 -10.29 -11.86 11.07
N LEU A 274 -9.74 -10.66 11.15
CA LEU A 274 -8.46 -10.27 10.52
C LEU A 274 -7.49 -9.75 11.58
N PRO A 275 -6.70 -10.59 12.23
CA PRO A 275 -5.58 -10.12 13.05
C PRO A 275 -4.38 -9.77 12.15
N VAL A 276 -3.85 -8.56 12.31
CA VAL A 276 -2.73 -8.04 11.53
C VAL A 276 -1.52 -7.86 12.42
N THR A 277 -0.36 -8.37 11.98
CA THR A 277 0.90 -8.35 12.74
C THR A 277 2.00 -7.53 12.08
N SER A 278 1.75 -6.97 10.89
CA SER A 278 2.76 -6.31 10.04
C SER A 278 3.62 -5.30 10.79
N ARG A 279 4.91 -5.32 10.48
CA ARG A 279 5.93 -4.37 10.95
C ARG A 279 6.21 -3.26 9.95
N GLN A 280 5.77 -3.46 8.71
CA GLN A 280 5.85 -2.47 7.64
C GLN A 280 4.58 -2.47 6.81
N GLU A 281 4.01 -1.27 6.65
CA GLU A 281 2.87 -1.00 5.77
C GLU A 281 2.70 0.51 5.59
N PHE A 282 2.59 0.95 4.35
CA PHE A 282 2.36 2.37 4.04
C PHE A 282 0.90 2.71 3.85
N PHE A 283 0.08 1.75 3.40
CA PHE A 283 -1.36 1.94 3.27
C PHE A 283 -2.16 0.74 3.80
N GLY A 284 -1.90 -0.48 3.32
CA GLY A 284 -2.61 -1.68 3.75
C GLY A 284 -3.84 -1.99 2.89
N ALA A 285 -3.68 -2.01 1.58
CA ALA A 285 -4.76 -2.28 0.63
C ALA A 285 -5.52 -3.58 0.94
N SER A 286 -4.81 -4.67 1.28
CA SER A 286 -5.43 -5.95 1.63
C SER A 286 -6.27 -5.87 2.91
N VAL A 287 -5.84 -5.06 3.89
CA VAL A 287 -6.60 -4.80 5.12
C VAL A 287 -7.88 -4.03 4.79
N VAL A 288 -7.77 -2.97 4.00
CA VAL A 288 -8.93 -2.17 3.57
C VAL A 288 -9.96 -3.03 2.84
N GLN A 289 -9.53 -3.94 1.96
CA GLN A 289 -10.42 -4.88 1.27
C GLN A 289 -11.16 -5.82 2.25
N ALA A 290 -10.47 -6.35 3.25
CA ALA A 290 -11.09 -7.21 4.25
C ALA A 290 -12.06 -6.43 5.15
N LEU A 291 -11.70 -5.21 5.57
CA LEU A 291 -12.59 -4.32 6.31
C LEU A 291 -13.85 -3.96 5.51
N TYR A 292 -13.71 -3.72 4.21
CA TYR A 292 -14.84 -3.48 3.31
C TYR A 292 -15.78 -4.68 3.22
N CYS A 293 -15.25 -5.89 3.30
CA CYS A 293 -16.01 -7.13 3.32
C CYS A 293 -16.52 -7.51 4.73
N ASP A 294 -16.66 -6.54 5.62
CA ASP A 294 -17.22 -6.71 6.98
C ASP A 294 -16.39 -7.62 7.91
N CYS A 295 -15.12 -7.87 7.59
CA CYS A 295 -14.23 -8.63 8.47
C CYS A 295 -13.88 -7.80 9.73
N ILE A 296 -14.03 -8.39 10.91
CA ILE A 296 -13.66 -7.75 12.17
C ILE A 296 -12.14 -7.74 12.30
N ALA A 297 -11.54 -6.57 12.27
CA ALA A 297 -10.10 -6.46 12.34
C ALA A 297 -9.55 -6.28 13.75
N LEU A 298 -8.35 -6.79 13.95
CA LEU A 298 -7.50 -6.50 15.10
C LEU A 298 -6.17 -5.99 14.55
N LEU A 299 -6.02 -4.66 14.53
CA LEU A 299 -4.91 -3.96 13.87
C LEU A 299 -3.93 -3.41 14.90
N PRO A 300 -2.61 -3.42 14.63
CA PRO A 300 -1.66 -2.78 15.53
C PRO A 300 -1.82 -1.24 15.50
N ASP A 301 -1.74 -0.61 16.67
CA ASP A 301 -1.79 0.85 16.83
C ASP A 301 -0.46 1.48 16.35
N ARG A 302 -0.14 1.27 15.08
CA ARG A 302 1.06 1.76 14.40
C ARG A 302 0.88 1.77 12.89
N LEU A 303 1.85 2.36 12.18
CA LEU A 303 1.88 2.47 10.73
C LEU A 303 0.64 3.23 10.21
N SER A 304 0.12 2.86 9.04
CA SER A 304 -1.08 3.46 8.46
C SER A 304 -2.39 2.93 9.05
N TYR A 305 -2.38 1.89 9.87
CA TYR A 305 -3.59 1.20 10.31
C TYR A 305 -4.56 2.07 11.12
N PRO A 306 -4.11 2.98 12.02
CA PRO A 306 -5.02 3.88 12.72
C PRO A 306 -5.86 4.79 11.79
N GLU A 307 -5.35 5.08 10.59
CA GLU A 307 -6.07 5.88 9.60
C GLU A 307 -7.28 5.16 9.00
N HIS A 308 -7.37 3.83 9.11
CA HIS A 308 -8.49 3.03 8.61
C HIS A 308 -9.59 2.81 9.66
N VAL A 309 -9.41 3.36 10.85
CA VAL A 309 -10.29 3.13 12.00
C VAL A 309 -10.87 4.46 12.48
N PRO A 310 -12.21 4.61 12.51
CA PRO A 310 -12.80 5.79 13.07
C PRO A 310 -12.55 5.85 14.58
N ALA A 311 -12.41 7.06 15.15
CA ALA A 311 -11.99 7.29 16.53
C ALA A 311 -12.83 6.49 17.56
N GLN A 312 -14.13 6.37 17.33
CA GLN A 312 -15.05 5.64 18.20
C GLN A 312 -14.82 4.12 18.22
N ALA A 313 -14.19 3.55 17.20
CA ALA A 313 -13.87 2.12 17.10
C ALA A 313 -12.44 1.78 17.54
N ALA A 314 -11.58 2.78 17.73
CA ALA A 314 -10.15 2.60 17.98
C ALA A 314 -9.86 1.63 19.16
N GLY A 315 -10.55 1.78 20.29
CA GLY A 315 -10.35 0.93 21.47
C GLY A 315 -10.70 -0.55 21.26
N CYS A 316 -11.58 -0.85 20.30
CA CYS A 316 -11.99 -2.22 19.99
C CYS A 316 -11.10 -2.86 18.91
N VAL A 317 -10.64 -2.06 17.95
CA VAL A 317 -9.93 -2.54 16.75
C VAL A 317 -8.42 -2.47 16.90
N LEU A 318 -7.89 -1.40 17.53
CA LEU A 318 -6.45 -1.20 17.66
C LEU A 318 -5.91 -1.93 18.90
N TYR A 319 -4.76 -2.60 18.75
CA TYR A 319 -3.99 -3.15 19.86
C TYR A 319 -2.59 -2.54 19.90
N ARG A 320 -2.04 -2.39 21.11
CA ARG A 320 -0.73 -1.79 21.35
C ARG A 320 0.37 -2.83 21.43
N GLU A 321 1.58 -2.39 21.22
CA GLU A 321 2.76 -3.20 21.48
C GLU A 321 2.80 -3.62 22.96
N GLY A 322 3.06 -4.91 23.22
CA GLY A 322 3.00 -5.49 24.57
C GLY A 322 1.63 -6.09 24.94
N GLU A 323 0.56 -5.76 24.23
CA GLU A 323 -0.71 -6.49 24.40
C GLU A 323 -0.62 -7.86 23.73
N GLN A 324 -1.16 -8.88 24.40
CA GLN A 324 -1.19 -10.25 23.86
C GLN A 324 -2.26 -10.34 22.77
N LEU A 325 -1.83 -10.41 21.51
CA LEU A 325 -2.75 -10.57 20.36
C LEU A 325 -3.69 -11.76 20.54
N ALA A 326 -3.19 -12.88 21.10
CA ALA A 326 -3.97 -14.07 21.35
C ALA A 326 -5.11 -13.83 22.36
N ASP A 327 -4.89 -13.04 23.41
CA ASP A 327 -5.92 -12.75 24.42
C ASP A 327 -7.05 -11.92 23.81
N ARG A 328 -6.69 -10.86 23.04
CA ARG A 328 -7.66 -10.02 22.32
C ARG A 328 -8.46 -10.85 21.30
N LEU A 329 -7.77 -11.66 20.51
CA LEU A 329 -8.39 -12.52 19.51
C LEU A 329 -9.26 -13.60 20.17
N GLY A 330 -8.80 -14.21 21.27
CA GLY A 330 -9.57 -15.16 22.05
C GLY A 330 -10.85 -14.57 22.65
N ALA A 331 -10.82 -13.32 23.10
CA ALA A 331 -12.01 -12.61 23.56
C ALA A 331 -13.02 -12.42 22.42
N LEU A 332 -12.58 -11.98 21.24
CA LEU A 332 -13.46 -11.83 20.06
C LEU A 332 -14.10 -13.15 19.64
N ILE A 333 -13.37 -14.26 19.70
CA ILE A 333 -13.89 -15.61 19.40
C ILE A 333 -14.98 -16.03 20.41
N ARG A 334 -14.75 -15.80 21.72
CA ARG A 334 -15.70 -16.19 22.78
C ARG A 334 -16.96 -15.32 22.78
N GLU A 335 -16.79 -14.03 22.65
CA GLU A 335 -17.88 -13.06 22.79
C GLU A 335 -18.69 -12.91 21.50
N ARG A 336 -18.12 -13.30 20.35
CA ARG A 336 -18.69 -13.08 19.01
C ARG A 336 -19.16 -11.63 18.79
N ARG A 337 -18.55 -10.68 19.53
CA ARG A 337 -18.81 -9.25 19.47
C ARG A 337 -17.56 -8.59 18.93
N GLY A 338 -17.69 -7.93 17.80
CA GLY A 338 -16.65 -7.06 17.23
C GLY A 338 -17.04 -5.60 17.36
N ALA A 339 -16.06 -4.73 17.16
CA ALA A 339 -16.33 -3.36 16.79
C ALA A 339 -17.24 -3.37 15.55
N GLY A 340 -18.18 -2.44 15.49
CA GLY A 340 -19.08 -2.31 14.35
C GLY A 340 -18.32 -2.37 13.03
N LEU A 341 -19.01 -2.86 12.00
CA LEU A 341 -18.44 -3.07 10.67
C LEU A 341 -17.81 -1.79 10.14
N LEU A 342 -16.57 -1.88 9.69
CA LEU A 342 -15.80 -0.73 9.20
C LEU A 342 -15.93 -0.52 7.69
N GLY A 343 -16.69 -1.37 6.99
CA GLY A 343 -16.87 -1.31 5.53
C GLY A 343 -17.33 0.05 5.04
N GLY A 344 -18.30 0.66 5.72
CA GLY A 344 -18.75 2.02 5.41
C GLY A 344 -17.67 3.09 5.55
N PHE A 345 -16.81 2.99 6.57
CA PHE A 345 -15.72 3.95 6.78
C PHE A 345 -14.61 3.82 5.75
N VAL A 346 -14.19 2.59 5.40
CA VAL A 346 -13.15 2.37 4.39
C VAL A 346 -13.66 2.48 2.96
N GLY A 347 -14.98 2.46 2.75
CA GLY A 347 -15.60 2.72 1.46
C GLY A 347 -15.22 4.07 0.83
N ARG A 348 -14.76 5.02 1.65
CA ARG A 348 -14.18 6.30 1.18
C ARG A 348 -12.97 6.13 0.25
N TYR A 349 -12.29 4.97 0.28
CA TYR A 349 -11.17 4.66 -0.60
C TYR A 349 -11.61 4.05 -1.94
N ASP A 350 -12.92 3.83 -2.14
CA ASP A 350 -13.42 3.42 -3.45
C ASP A 350 -13.19 4.50 -4.50
N TRP A 351 -12.88 4.07 -5.73
CA TRP A 351 -12.62 4.98 -6.83
C TRP A 351 -13.80 5.90 -7.17
N GLU A 352 -15.04 5.52 -6.89
CA GLU A 352 -16.18 6.42 -7.10
C GLU A 352 -16.05 7.69 -6.24
N ASN A 353 -15.43 7.58 -5.06
CA ASN A 353 -15.18 8.70 -4.17
C ASN A 353 -13.84 9.39 -4.49
N LEU A 354 -12.80 8.63 -4.81
CA LEU A 354 -11.45 9.16 -4.96
C LEU A 354 -11.13 9.69 -6.35
N ALA A 355 -11.67 9.12 -7.44
CA ALA A 355 -11.35 9.62 -8.78
C ALA A 355 -11.69 11.12 -8.96
N PRO A 356 -12.84 11.64 -8.49
CA PRO A 356 -13.10 13.08 -8.55
C PRO A 356 -12.12 13.93 -7.72
N VAL A 357 -11.59 13.38 -6.60
CA VAL A 357 -10.58 14.07 -5.77
C VAL A 357 -9.26 14.18 -6.51
N TYR A 358 -8.80 13.07 -7.11
CA TYR A 358 -7.61 13.00 -7.95
C TYR A 358 -7.72 13.98 -9.13
N ASP A 359 -8.80 13.89 -9.88
CA ASP A 359 -9.05 14.74 -11.06
C ASP A 359 -9.01 16.21 -10.69
N SER A 360 -9.72 16.60 -9.62
CA SER A 360 -9.76 17.98 -9.17
C SER A 360 -8.41 18.48 -8.65
N PHE A 361 -7.61 17.62 -8.03
CA PHE A 361 -6.26 17.97 -7.61
C PHE A 361 -5.34 18.20 -8.83
N PHE A 362 -5.35 17.29 -9.79
CA PHE A 362 -4.48 17.40 -10.97
C PHE A 362 -4.85 18.56 -11.89
N GLU A 363 -6.15 18.89 -12.01
CA GLU A 363 -6.58 20.10 -12.73
C GLU A 363 -6.00 21.38 -12.12
N ARG A 364 -6.00 21.50 -10.80
CA ARG A 364 -5.43 22.66 -10.12
C ARG A 364 -3.91 22.70 -10.26
N LEU A 365 -3.25 21.55 -10.17
CA LEU A 365 -1.81 21.45 -10.36
C LEU A 365 -1.41 21.87 -11.76
N ALA A 366 -2.09 21.35 -12.79
CA ALA A 366 -1.84 21.72 -14.19
C ALA A 366 -2.09 23.21 -14.47
N ALA A 367 -3.05 23.83 -13.76
CA ALA A 367 -3.31 25.27 -13.83
C ALA A 367 -2.30 26.14 -13.04
N GLY A 368 -1.22 25.56 -12.49
CA GLY A 368 -0.22 26.26 -11.67
C GLY A 368 -0.71 26.71 -10.29
N LYS A 369 -1.82 26.12 -9.79
CA LYS A 369 -2.39 26.45 -8.48
C LYS A 369 -1.97 25.38 -7.47
N ASN A 370 -1.10 25.74 -6.54
CA ASN A 370 -0.75 24.89 -5.39
C ASN A 370 -1.92 24.87 -4.40
N ALA A 371 -2.88 24.00 -4.62
CA ALA A 371 -4.09 23.88 -3.81
C ALA A 371 -4.04 22.67 -2.86
N PRO A 372 -4.70 22.71 -1.70
CA PRO A 372 -4.86 21.52 -0.85
C PRO A 372 -5.61 20.41 -1.60
N VAL A 373 -5.31 19.16 -1.26
CA VAL A 373 -6.13 18.02 -1.70
C VAL A 373 -7.54 18.23 -1.11
N PRO A 374 -8.61 18.13 -1.93
CA PRO A 374 -9.96 18.19 -1.38
C PRO A 374 -10.16 17.12 -0.32
N PRO A 375 -10.96 17.35 0.71
CA PRO A 375 -11.29 16.32 1.69
C PRO A 375 -11.94 15.13 0.98
N VAL A 376 -11.49 13.93 1.33
CA VAL A 376 -12.16 12.69 0.90
C VAL A 376 -13.50 12.61 1.62
N PRO A 377 -14.62 12.44 0.92
CA PRO A 377 -15.92 12.33 1.57
C PRO A 377 -15.90 11.16 2.57
N VAL A 378 -16.32 11.44 3.81
CA VAL A 378 -16.58 10.43 4.85
C VAL A 378 -18.09 10.32 4.92
N TYR A 379 -18.64 9.24 4.39
CA TYR A 379 -20.09 8.95 4.45
C TYR A 379 -20.42 8.12 5.68
#